data_a075398f74b5c5070c4349b25c94d8f6
#
_entry.id   a075398f74b5c5070c4349b25c94d8f6
#
_cell.length_a   1.000
_cell.length_b   1.000
_cell.length_c   1.000
_cell.angle_alpha   90.00
_cell.angle_beta   90.00
_cell.angle_gamma   90.00
#
_symmetry.space_group_name_H-M   'P 1'
#
loop_
_entity.id
_entity.type
_entity.pdbx_description
1 polymer ?
#
loop_
_entity_poly.entity_id
_entity_poly.type
_entity_poly.pdbx_seq_one_letter_code
_entity_poly.pdbx_strand_id
1 'polypeptide(L)'
;GFGSPTGIDLQGEMPGLVPSREWKERARGERWLKGETVSASIGQGFNLATPIQLAQAFATFANGGTVYRPHVIKSIESWDGSAKRYPERSASLSAGIDPDVITRVRQSLIATVQDPDGTGGRARVEGVLVAGKTGTSQVVGLEQIKGLKDEDIPMRYRDHALFVAFAPAEAPEIALAVVVEHAGKGGGAVAAPIAQKVLAKYFEKHPVEGSPVLTVSRRGGIDTGHGAETMAPGEAAP
;
A
#
# COMPACT_ATOMS: atom_id res chain seq x y z
N GLY A 1 -10.77 1.63 -7.13
CA GLY A 1 -11.83 0.85 -6.44
C GLY A 1 -12.37 1.50 -5.17
N PHE A 2 -11.90 2.72 -4.79
CA PHE A 2 -12.46 3.43 -3.64
C PHE A 2 -13.89 3.91 -3.89
N GLY A 3 -14.71 3.93 -2.84
CA GLY A 3 -16.10 4.37 -2.89
C GLY A 3 -17.09 3.33 -3.42
N SER A 4 -16.63 2.11 -3.69
CA SER A 4 -17.44 0.98 -4.13
C SER A 4 -16.92 -0.31 -3.52
N PRO A 5 -17.77 -1.32 -3.27
CA PRO A 5 -17.33 -2.64 -2.85
C PRO A 5 -16.32 -3.24 -3.85
N THR A 6 -15.31 -3.94 -3.35
CA THR A 6 -14.33 -4.65 -4.19
C THR A 6 -14.95 -5.88 -4.86
N GLY A 7 -16.06 -6.35 -4.33
CA GLY A 7 -16.76 -7.55 -4.75
C GLY A 7 -16.10 -8.84 -4.25
N ILE A 8 -15.31 -8.76 -3.18
CA ILE A 8 -14.79 -9.97 -2.52
C ILE A 8 -15.93 -10.92 -2.15
N ASP A 9 -15.67 -12.21 -2.19
CA ASP A 9 -16.62 -13.28 -1.89
C ASP A 9 -16.90 -13.46 -0.39
N LEU A 10 -16.93 -12.34 0.35
CA LEU A 10 -17.30 -12.24 1.76
C LEU A 10 -18.52 -11.34 1.93
N GLN A 11 -19.36 -11.66 2.92
CA GLN A 11 -20.52 -10.83 3.27
C GLN A 11 -20.11 -9.64 4.13
N GLY A 12 -20.89 -8.55 4.04
CA GLY A 12 -20.71 -7.38 4.90
C GLY A 12 -19.63 -6.41 4.45
N GLU A 13 -19.17 -6.50 3.19
CA GLU A 13 -18.22 -5.54 2.64
C GLU A 13 -18.79 -4.13 2.63
N MET A 14 -18.03 -3.17 3.14
CA MET A 14 -18.39 -1.76 3.14
C MET A 14 -17.81 -1.06 1.91
N PRO A 15 -18.57 -0.14 1.26
CA PRO A 15 -18.12 0.54 0.05
C PRO A 15 -17.03 1.60 0.30
N GLY A 16 -16.78 1.99 1.56
CA GLY A 16 -16.00 3.19 1.83
C GLY A 16 -16.73 4.45 1.32
N LEU A 17 -15.99 5.54 1.15
CA LEU A 17 -16.51 6.81 0.66
C LEU A 17 -15.42 7.62 -0.05
N VAL A 18 -15.66 8.00 -1.27
CA VAL A 18 -14.95 9.09 -1.95
C VAL A 18 -15.89 10.29 -1.97
N PRO A 19 -15.62 11.33 -1.17
CA PRO A 19 -16.56 12.44 -1.03
C PRO A 19 -16.60 13.30 -2.30
N SER A 20 -17.79 13.77 -2.66
CA SER A 20 -18.00 14.75 -3.71
C SER A 20 -18.91 15.88 -3.24
N ARG A 21 -19.03 16.93 -4.04
CA ARG A 21 -19.95 18.06 -3.79
C ARG A 21 -21.39 17.55 -3.70
N GLU A 22 -21.78 16.72 -4.67
CA GLU A 22 -23.13 16.15 -4.78
C GLU A 22 -23.43 15.19 -3.62
N TRP A 23 -22.41 14.43 -3.19
CA TRP A 23 -22.54 13.59 -2.00
C TRP A 23 -22.80 14.44 -0.76
N LYS A 24 -22.00 15.51 -0.56
CA LYS A 24 -22.15 16.34 0.64
C LYS A 24 -23.50 17.04 0.69
N GLU A 25 -23.96 17.59 -0.41
CA GLU A 25 -25.29 18.20 -0.50
C GLU A 25 -26.42 17.21 -0.16
N ARG A 26 -26.36 16.00 -0.73
CA ARG A 26 -27.39 14.96 -0.46
C ARG A 26 -27.32 14.38 0.94
N ALA A 27 -26.12 14.11 1.45
CA ALA A 27 -25.93 13.39 2.71
C ALA A 27 -25.92 14.32 3.93
N ARG A 28 -25.56 15.60 3.78
CA ARG A 28 -25.40 16.56 4.87
C ARG A 28 -26.28 17.81 4.74
N GLY A 29 -26.85 18.08 3.56
CA GLY A 29 -27.56 19.33 3.29
C GLY A 29 -26.64 20.57 3.26
N GLU A 30 -25.35 20.38 3.06
CA GLU A 30 -24.33 21.43 3.18
C GLU A 30 -23.57 21.60 1.86
N ARG A 31 -23.13 22.83 1.59
CA ARG A 31 -22.25 23.11 0.45
C ARG A 31 -20.83 22.62 0.71
N TRP A 32 -20.14 22.25 -0.36
CA TRP A 32 -18.73 21.92 -0.34
C TRP A 32 -17.87 23.16 -0.09
N LEU A 33 -16.98 23.11 0.89
CA LEU A 33 -16.06 24.19 1.22
C LEU A 33 -14.70 23.96 0.54
N LYS A 34 -14.00 25.05 0.20
CA LYS A 34 -12.67 24.96 -0.43
C LYS A 34 -11.64 24.20 0.39
N GLY A 35 -11.68 24.34 1.72
CA GLY A 35 -10.80 23.61 2.64
C GLY A 35 -11.02 22.09 2.61
N GLU A 36 -12.23 21.63 2.31
CA GLU A 36 -12.54 20.20 2.19
C GLU A 36 -11.85 19.56 0.99
N THR A 37 -11.65 20.33 -0.12
CA THR A 37 -10.85 19.86 -1.25
C THR A 37 -9.40 19.58 -0.82
N VAL A 38 -8.82 20.47 -0.01
CA VAL A 38 -7.46 20.28 0.50
C VAL A 38 -7.39 19.04 1.39
N SER A 39 -8.31 18.89 2.33
CA SER A 39 -8.38 17.69 3.20
C SER A 39 -8.60 16.41 2.39
N ALA A 40 -9.54 16.43 1.44
CA ALA A 40 -9.83 15.26 0.61
C ALA A 40 -8.64 14.86 -0.27
N SER A 41 -7.85 15.83 -0.77
CA SER A 41 -6.70 15.56 -1.64
C SER A 41 -5.56 14.81 -0.96
N ILE A 42 -5.51 14.82 0.36
CA ILE A 42 -4.53 14.06 1.17
C ILE A 42 -5.15 12.84 1.86
N GLY A 43 -6.36 12.45 1.45
CA GLY A 43 -7.05 11.28 2.01
C GLY A 43 -7.68 11.51 3.39
N GLN A 44 -7.82 12.77 3.81
CA GLN A 44 -8.46 13.16 5.09
C GLN A 44 -9.90 13.62 4.87
N GLY A 45 -10.52 14.15 5.92
CA GLY A 45 -11.90 14.64 5.89
C GLY A 45 -12.91 13.50 5.80
N PHE A 46 -13.77 13.52 4.79
CA PHE A 46 -14.83 12.52 4.62
C PHE A 46 -14.39 11.25 3.88
N ASN A 47 -13.12 11.13 3.47
CA ASN A 47 -12.63 9.92 2.82
C ASN A 47 -12.72 8.72 3.77
N LEU A 48 -13.33 7.63 3.31
CA LEU A 48 -13.38 6.34 4.01
C LEU A 48 -12.92 5.24 3.06
N ALA A 49 -12.00 4.42 3.52
CA ALA A 49 -11.51 3.26 2.79
C ALA A 49 -11.42 2.06 3.71
N THR A 50 -11.78 0.89 3.20
CA THR A 50 -11.57 -0.36 3.92
C THR A 50 -10.13 -0.85 3.72
N PRO A 51 -9.60 -1.66 4.64
CA PRO A 51 -8.27 -2.27 4.47
C PRO A 51 -8.13 -3.04 3.15
N ILE A 52 -9.19 -3.73 2.71
CA ILE A 52 -9.15 -4.48 1.44
C ILE A 52 -9.09 -3.55 0.23
N GLN A 53 -9.77 -2.41 0.25
CA GLN A 53 -9.66 -1.40 -0.80
C GLN A 53 -8.25 -0.81 -0.87
N LEU A 54 -7.61 -0.56 0.27
CA LEU A 54 -6.22 -0.10 0.31
C LEU A 54 -5.26 -1.14 -0.29
N ALA A 55 -5.41 -2.41 0.09
CA ALA A 55 -4.60 -3.49 -0.46
C ALA A 55 -4.83 -3.66 -1.97
N GLN A 56 -6.09 -3.60 -2.44
CA GLN A 56 -6.45 -3.68 -3.85
C GLN A 56 -5.85 -2.52 -4.66
N ALA A 57 -5.90 -1.29 -4.16
CA ALA A 57 -5.33 -0.13 -4.82
C ALA A 57 -3.81 -0.27 -4.99
N PHE A 58 -3.10 -0.73 -3.95
CA PHE A 58 -1.66 -0.98 -4.03
C PHE A 58 -1.33 -2.17 -4.94
N ALA A 59 -2.11 -3.23 -4.93
CA ALA A 59 -1.99 -4.34 -5.88
C ALA A 59 -2.17 -3.87 -7.33
N THR A 60 -3.08 -2.92 -7.57
CA THR A 60 -3.30 -2.29 -8.89
C THR A 60 -2.08 -1.49 -9.34
N PHE A 61 -1.45 -0.70 -8.48
CA PHE A 61 -0.18 -0.04 -8.80
C PHE A 61 0.95 -1.04 -9.03
N ALA A 62 1.00 -2.08 -8.21
CA ALA A 62 2.02 -3.13 -8.29
C ALA A 62 1.98 -3.87 -9.63
N ASN A 63 0.81 -4.17 -10.15
CA ASN A 63 0.63 -4.97 -11.38
C ASN A 63 0.52 -4.13 -12.67
N GLY A 64 0.78 -2.83 -12.62
CA GLY A 64 0.74 -1.97 -13.81
C GLY A 64 -0.65 -1.43 -14.17
N GLY A 65 -1.60 -1.41 -13.24
CA GLY A 65 -2.89 -0.72 -13.40
C GLY A 65 -4.09 -1.64 -13.64
N THR A 66 -3.95 -2.95 -13.46
CA THR A 66 -5.09 -3.87 -13.57
C THR A 66 -5.76 -4.06 -12.22
N VAL A 67 -7.05 -3.77 -12.15
CA VAL A 67 -7.87 -4.00 -10.95
C VAL A 67 -8.42 -5.41 -10.99
N TYR A 68 -8.05 -6.23 -10.03
CA TYR A 68 -8.60 -7.59 -9.86
C TYR A 68 -9.64 -7.61 -8.76
N ARG A 69 -10.68 -8.44 -8.95
CA ARG A 69 -11.63 -8.75 -7.89
C ARG A 69 -10.96 -9.67 -6.87
N PRO A 70 -10.84 -9.29 -5.61
CA PRO A 70 -10.29 -10.15 -4.58
C PRO A 70 -11.24 -11.32 -4.28
N HIS A 71 -10.68 -12.45 -3.83
CA HIS A 71 -11.44 -13.63 -3.43
C HIS A 71 -10.67 -14.39 -2.34
N VAL A 72 -11.39 -15.07 -1.47
CA VAL A 72 -10.83 -15.97 -0.43
C VAL A 72 -11.07 -17.44 -0.77
N ILE A 73 -12.08 -17.75 -1.60
CA ILE A 73 -12.38 -19.12 -2.02
C ILE A 73 -11.37 -19.56 -3.10
N LYS A 74 -10.52 -20.51 -2.75
CA LYS A 74 -9.55 -21.10 -3.70
C LYS A 74 -10.21 -22.11 -4.63
N SER A 75 -11.02 -23.00 -4.08
CA SER A 75 -11.75 -24.03 -4.84
C SER A 75 -12.93 -24.55 -4.03
N ILE A 76 -13.91 -25.07 -4.73
CA ILE A 76 -15.07 -25.76 -4.16
C ILE A 76 -15.00 -27.19 -4.65
N GLU A 77 -14.99 -28.16 -3.76
CA GLU A 77 -14.94 -29.58 -4.07
C GLU A 77 -16.27 -30.23 -3.68
N SER A 78 -16.77 -31.13 -4.53
CA SER A 78 -17.92 -31.98 -4.18
C SER A 78 -17.53 -32.90 -3.02
N TRP A 79 -18.48 -33.23 -2.17
CA TRP A 79 -18.27 -34.09 -1.01
C TRP A 79 -17.72 -35.49 -1.36
N ASP A 80 -18.07 -35.99 -2.55
CA ASP A 80 -17.65 -37.28 -3.11
C ASP A 80 -16.34 -37.20 -3.93
N GLY A 81 -15.75 -36.00 -4.03
CA GLY A 81 -14.54 -35.75 -4.80
C GLY A 81 -14.72 -35.77 -6.32
N SER A 82 -15.96 -35.95 -6.84
CA SER A 82 -16.25 -36.11 -8.26
C SER A 82 -16.05 -34.82 -9.07
N ALA A 83 -16.14 -33.65 -8.43
CA ALA A 83 -16.00 -32.35 -9.08
C ALA A 83 -15.20 -31.38 -8.24
N LYS A 84 -14.31 -30.64 -8.90
CA LYS A 84 -13.59 -29.50 -8.33
C LYS A 84 -13.81 -28.27 -9.20
N ARG A 85 -14.35 -27.21 -8.60
CA ARG A 85 -14.62 -25.95 -9.27
C ARG A 85 -13.72 -24.87 -8.70
N TYR A 86 -13.13 -24.05 -9.56
CA TYR A 86 -12.39 -22.86 -9.20
C TYR A 86 -13.26 -21.63 -9.47
N PRO A 87 -13.34 -20.68 -8.56
CA PRO A 87 -13.99 -19.40 -8.83
C PRO A 87 -13.35 -18.73 -10.04
N GLU A 88 -14.17 -18.07 -10.85
CA GLU A 88 -13.68 -17.34 -12.01
C GLU A 88 -12.82 -16.16 -11.55
N ARG A 89 -11.57 -16.13 -12.01
CA ARG A 89 -10.64 -15.03 -11.79
C ARG A 89 -10.87 -13.98 -12.87
N SER A 90 -11.87 -13.13 -12.71
CA SER A 90 -12.08 -12.04 -13.64
C SER A 90 -11.15 -10.89 -13.31
N ALA A 91 -10.24 -10.57 -14.24
CA ALA A 91 -9.63 -9.25 -14.31
C ALA A 91 -10.75 -8.25 -14.58
N SER A 92 -11.00 -7.31 -13.68
CA SER A 92 -12.20 -6.53 -13.81
C SER A 92 -12.03 -5.29 -14.69
N LEU A 93 -10.99 -4.49 -14.53
CA LEU A 93 -10.86 -3.21 -15.24
C LEU A 93 -9.39 -2.78 -15.32
N SER A 94 -9.04 -2.11 -16.42
CA SER A 94 -7.87 -1.23 -16.43
C SER A 94 -8.19 0.02 -15.60
N ALA A 95 -7.30 0.38 -14.70
CA ALA A 95 -7.44 1.63 -13.93
C ALA A 95 -7.26 2.88 -14.82
N GLY A 96 -6.84 2.72 -16.08
CA GLY A 96 -6.61 3.82 -17.02
C GLY A 96 -5.50 4.78 -16.58
N ILE A 97 -4.57 4.31 -15.74
CA ILE A 97 -3.47 5.14 -15.24
C ILE A 97 -2.33 5.06 -16.25
N ASP A 98 -1.77 6.24 -16.58
CA ASP A 98 -0.60 6.35 -17.45
C ASP A 98 0.57 5.54 -16.86
N PRO A 99 1.26 4.67 -17.65
CA PRO A 99 2.41 3.88 -17.21
C PRO A 99 3.55 4.72 -16.61
N ASP A 100 3.78 5.94 -17.12
CA ASP A 100 4.79 6.84 -16.56
C ASP A 100 4.41 7.31 -15.15
N VAL A 101 3.12 7.55 -14.91
CA VAL A 101 2.60 7.90 -13.59
C VAL A 101 2.78 6.72 -12.63
N ILE A 102 2.46 5.50 -13.07
CA ILE A 102 2.65 4.27 -12.27
C ILE A 102 4.13 4.15 -11.89
N THR A 103 5.04 4.33 -12.84
CA THR A 103 6.49 4.24 -12.62
C THR A 103 6.97 5.28 -11.60
N ARG A 104 6.57 6.54 -11.75
CA ARG A 104 6.95 7.62 -10.80
C ARG A 104 6.41 7.38 -9.40
N VAL A 105 5.15 6.96 -9.30
CA VAL A 105 4.54 6.63 -8.00
C VAL A 105 5.26 5.45 -7.35
N ARG A 106 5.57 4.40 -8.11
CA ARG A 106 6.34 3.25 -7.61
C ARG A 106 7.70 3.67 -7.05
N GLN A 107 8.45 4.52 -7.76
CA GLN A 107 9.73 5.05 -7.29
C GLN A 107 9.57 5.83 -5.98
N SER A 108 8.54 6.67 -5.87
CA SER A 108 8.23 7.42 -4.64
C SER A 108 7.86 6.50 -3.47
N LEU A 109 7.15 5.40 -3.74
CA LEU A 109 6.81 4.40 -2.72
C LEU A 109 8.04 3.61 -2.28
N ILE A 110 8.98 3.32 -3.19
CA ILE A 110 10.28 2.73 -2.86
C ILE A 110 11.08 3.69 -1.97
N ALA A 111 11.21 4.96 -2.37
CA ALA A 111 11.91 5.99 -1.60
C ALA A 111 11.33 6.14 -0.18
N THR A 112 10.01 6.09 -0.02
CA THR A 112 9.36 6.14 1.30
C THR A 112 9.88 5.07 2.27
N VAL A 113 10.26 3.89 1.77
CA VAL A 113 10.76 2.77 2.58
C VAL A 113 12.29 2.71 2.60
N GLN A 114 12.95 2.97 1.46
CA GLN A 114 14.38 2.72 1.29
C GLN A 114 15.28 3.92 1.60
N ASP A 115 14.78 5.15 1.44
CA ASP A 115 15.58 6.33 1.73
C ASP A 115 15.84 6.49 3.24
N PRO A 116 17.00 7.02 3.65
CA PRO A 116 17.32 7.25 5.06
C PRO A 116 16.26 8.11 5.78
N ASP A 117 15.72 9.11 5.07
CA ASP A 117 14.69 10.03 5.58
C ASP A 117 13.25 9.54 5.29
N GLY A 118 13.12 8.35 4.73
CA GLY A 118 11.83 7.75 4.39
C GLY A 118 11.01 7.41 5.64
N THR A 119 9.74 7.80 5.65
CA THR A 119 8.84 7.59 6.81
C THR A 119 8.49 6.13 7.06
N GLY A 120 8.71 5.24 6.08
CA GLY A 120 8.40 3.80 6.11
C GLY A 120 9.61 2.90 6.37
N GLY A 121 10.78 3.44 6.74
CA GLY A 121 12.03 2.68 6.84
C GLY A 121 11.98 1.44 7.75
N ARG A 122 11.03 1.41 8.72
CA ARG A 122 10.82 0.23 9.58
C ARG A 122 10.12 -0.95 8.88
N ALA A 123 9.68 -0.77 7.63
CA ALA A 123 9.13 -1.86 6.82
C ALA A 123 10.18 -2.54 5.93
N ARG A 124 11.45 -2.16 5.99
CA ARG A 124 12.53 -2.78 5.19
C ARG A 124 12.66 -4.26 5.52
N VAL A 125 12.79 -5.06 4.47
CA VAL A 125 13.09 -6.49 4.55
C VAL A 125 14.42 -6.71 3.85
N GLU A 126 15.32 -7.43 4.49
CA GLU A 126 16.63 -7.74 3.93
C GLU A 126 16.49 -8.54 2.63
N GLY A 127 17.20 -8.15 1.58
CA GLY A 127 17.15 -8.80 0.27
C GLY A 127 15.86 -8.57 -0.53
N VAL A 128 14.92 -7.74 -0.06
CA VAL A 128 13.65 -7.49 -0.75
C VAL A 128 13.38 -6.00 -0.87
N LEU A 129 13.19 -5.53 -2.09
CA LEU A 129 12.83 -4.14 -2.34
C LEU A 129 11.34 -3.93 -2.03
N VAL A 130 11.04 -3.22 -0.95
CA VAL A 130 9.67 -2.93 -0.52
C VAL A 130 9.26 -1.53 -0.99
N ALA A 131 8.11 -1.42 -1.64
CA ALA A 131 7.43 -0.16 -1.94
C ALA A 131 6.24 0.02 -1.00
N GLY A 132 6.13 1.17 -0.33
CA GLY A 132 5.05 1.36 0.64
C GLY A 132 4.80 2.81 1.02
N LYS A 133 3.72 3.04 1.77
CA LYS A 133 3.33 4.38 2.26
C LYS A 133 2.76 4.27 3.66
N THR A 134 3.25 5.14 4.53
CA THR A 134 2.69 5.36 5.86
C THR A 134 1.44 6.22 5.79
N GLY A 135 0.49 5.96 6.67
CA GLY A 135 -0.69 6.79 6.84
C GLY A 135 -1.03 6.99 8.32
N THR A 136 -1.75 8.05 8.58
CA THR A 136 -2.37 8.34 9.87
C THR A 136 -3.79 8.79 9.58
N SER A 137 -4.78 8.08 10.12
CA SER A 137 -6.19 8.43 9.96
C SER A 137 -6.70 9.06 11.23
N GLN A 138 -7.10 10.32 11.15
CA GLN A 138 -7.67 11.05 12.26
C GLN A 138 -9.05 10.50 12.62
N VAL A 139 -9.27 10.25 13.90
CA VAL A 139 -10.56 9.77 14.44
C VAL A 139 -11.45 10.94 14.83
N VAL A 140 -10.86 12.00 15.34
CA VAL A 140 -11.57 13.21 15.81
C VAL A 140 -10.92 14.47 15.23
N GLY A 141 -11.68 15.56 15.17
CA GLY A 141 -11.14 16.86 14.80
C GLY A 141 -10.16 17.39 15.85
N LEU A 142 -9.15 18.12 15.39
CA LEU A 142 -8.12 18.70 16.27
C LEU A 142 -8.67 19.55 17.41
N GLU A 143 -9.81 20.22 17.21
CA GLU A 143 -10.46 21.02 18.25
C GLU A 143 -10.90 20.17 19.46
N GLN A 144 -11.22 18.88 19.27
CA GLN A 144 -11.67 18.00 20.35
C GLN A 144 -10.55 17.52 21.26
N ILE A 145 -9.30 17.60 20.78
CA ILE A 145 -8.11 17.17 21.52
C ILE A 145 -7.17 18.36 21.79
N LYS A 146 -7.60 19.58 21.49
CA LYS A 146 -6.82 20.79 21.66
C LYS A 146 -6.41 20.99 23.11
N GLY A 147 -5.10 21.19 23.32
CA GLY A 147 -4.53 21.39 24.65
C GLY A 147 -4.29 20.12 25.46
N LEU A 148 -4.67 18.94 24.95
CA LEU A 148 -4.28 17.67 25.54
C LEU A 148 -2.87 17.30 25.08
N LYS A 149 -2.09 16.65 25.95
CA LYS A 149 -0.86 15.96 25.58
C LYS A 149 -1.23 14.59 24.97
N ASP A 150 -0.36 14.05 24.13
CA ASP A 150 -0.58 12.75 23.47
C ASP A 150 -0.95 11.62 24.46
N GLU A 151 -0.32 11.62 25.64
CA GLU A 151 -0.57 10.65 26.70
C GLU A 151 -1.96 10.78 27.33
N ASP A 152 -2.51 12.00 27.35
CA ASP A 152 -3.81 12.33 27.95
C ASP A 152 -4.99 12.14 26.97
N ILE A 153 -4.70 11.90 25.68
CA ILE A 153 -5.75 11.67 24.68
C ILE A 153 -6.40 10.31 24.97
N PRO A 154 -7.73 10.26 25.23
CA PRO A 154 -8.45 9.01 25.40
C PRO A 154 -8.24 8.08 24.23
N MET A 155 -8.04 6.78 24.49
CA MET A 155 -7.75 5.78 23.45
C MET A 155 -8.70 5.87 22.25
N ARG A 156 -10.00 6.02 22.50
CA ARG A 156 -11.04 6.12 21.44
C ARG A 156 -10.90 7.34 20.53
N TYR A 157 -10.08 8.32 20.88
CA TYR A 157 -9.84 9.54 20.09
C TYR A 157 -8.45 9.55 19.43
N ARG A 158 -7.62 8.54 19.73
CA ARG A 158 -6.30 8.43 19.14
C ARG A 158 -6.41 8.03 17.66
N ASP A 159 -5.51 8.58 16.88
CA ASP A 159 -5.45 8.29 15.45
C ASP A 159 -5.14 6.82 15.16
N HIS A 160 -5.64 6.33 14.03
CA HIS A 160 -5.27 5.03 13.50
C HIS A 160 -3.95 5.13 12.76
N ALA A 161 -3.07 4.14 12.95
CA ALA A 161 -1.83 4.00 12.20
C ALA A 161 -2.05 3.08 10.98
N LEU A 162 -1.60 3.52 9.82
CA LEU A 162 -1.73 2.75 8.58
C LEU A 162 -0.38 2.57 7.91
N PHE A 163 -0.21 1.42 7.28
CA PHE A 163 0.87 1.18 6.33
C PHE A 163 0.38 0.27 5.21
N VAL A 164 0.63 0.68 3.98
CA VAL A 164 0.25 -0.10 2.80
C VAL A 164 1.49 -0.31 1.96
N ALA A 165 1.70 -1.53 1.45
CA ALA A 165 2.90 -1.87 0.72
C ALA A 165 2.65 -2.97 -0.31
N PHE A 166 3.59 -3.10 -1.24
CA PHE A 166 3.77 -4.28 -2.08
C PHE A 166 5.26 -4.63 -2.20
N ALA A 167 5.54 -5.88 -2.46
CA ALA A 167 6.90 -6.38 -2.59
C ALA A 167 6.94 -7.68 -3.44
N PRO A 168 8.08 -8.00 -4.11
CA PRO A 168 9.17 -7.07 -4.41
C PRO A 168 8.68 -5.90 -5.28
N ALA A 169 9.29 -4.72 -5.18
CA ALA A 169 8.79 -3.54 -5.89
C ALA A 169 8.90 -3.66 -7.42
N GLU A 170 9.85 -4.45 -7.93
CA GLU A 170 10.14 -4.63 -9.35
C GLU A 170 9.32 -5.77 -9.97
N ALA A 171 9.12 -6.86 -9.22
CA ALA A 171 8.31 -8.02 -9.62
C ALA A 171 7.32 -8.37 -8.50
N PRO A 172 6.25 -7.59 -8.31
CA PRO A 172 5.38 -7.69 -7.15
C PRO A 172 4.65 -9.04 -7.04
N GLU A 173 4.77 -9.68 -5.89
CA GLU A 173 4.11 -10.94 -5.56
C GLU A 173 3.03 -10.77 -4.49
N ILE A 174 3.20 -9.79 -3.60
CA ILE A 174 2.28 -9.55 -2.49
C ILE A 174 2.03 -8.05 -2.31
N ALA A 175 0.78 -7.71 -2.04
CA ALA A 175 0.38 -6.40 -1.53
C ALA A 175 -0.35 -6.58 -0.19
N LEU A 176 -0.13 -5.66 0.73
CA LEU A 176 -0.76 -5.70 2.05
C LEU A 176 -1.16 -4.32 2.54
N ALA A 177 -2.17 -4.27 3.39
CA ALA A 177 -2.56 -3.10 4.16
C ALA A 177 -2.61 -3.47 5.65
N VAL A 178 -1.94 -2.68 6.48
CA VAL A 178 -1.95 -2.81 7.93
C VAL A 178 -2.63 -1.60 8.52
N VAL A 179 -3.66 -1.83 9.32
CA VAL A 179 -4.37 -0.81 10.09
C VAL A 179 -4.29 -1.17 11.56
N VAL A 180 -3.82 -0.23 12.38
CA VAL A 180 -3.79 -0.37 13.83
C VAL A 180 -4.68 0.73 14.41
N GLU A 181 -5.84 0.33 14.88
CA GLU A 181 -6.83 1.25 15.40
C GLU A 181 -6.35 1.90 16.71
N HIS A 182 -6.63 3.19 16.85
CA HIS A 182 -6.35 3.97 18.07
C HIS A 182 -4.88 3.88 18.55
N ALA A 183 -3.95 3.75 17.62
CA ALA A 183 -2.52 3.57 17.93
C ALA A 183 -1.89 4.79 18.61
N GLY A 184 -2.42 5.99 18.35
CA GLY A 184 -1.91 7.25 18.89
C GLY A 184 -0.50 7.61 18.39
N LYS A 185 0.06 6.83 17.47
CA LYS A 185 1.36 7.08 16.83
C LYS A 185 1.22 6.78 15.34
N GLY A 186 1.98 7.49 14.50
CA GLY A 186 1.90 7.36 13.04
C GLY A 186 2.26 5.98 12.50
N GLY A 187 1.85 5.73 11.25
CA GLY A 187 2.01 4.45 10.57
C GLY A 187 3.44 3.93 10.50
N GLY A 188 4.43 4.81 10.35
CA GLY A 188 5.85 4.44 10.33
C GLY A 188 6.35 3.87 11.66
N ALA A 189 5.75 4.30 12.78
CA ALA A 189 6.14 3.84 14.11
C ALA A 189 5.47 2.52 14.50
N VAL A 190 4.23 2.28 14.07
CA VAL A 190 3.39 1.16 14.54
C VAL A 190 3.07 0.18 13.43
N ALA A 191 2.50 0.63 12.32
CA ALA A 191 2.03 -0.28 11.26
C ALA A 191 3.18 -0.81 10.38
N ALA A 192 4.20 0.01 10.09
CA ALA A 192 5.33 -0.42 9.26
C ALA A 192 6.14 -1.60 9.85
N PRO A 193 6.44 -1.66 11.18
CA PRO A 193 7.08 -2.84 11.75
C PRO A 193 6.25 -4.12 11.67
N ILE A 194 4.91 -4.00 11.71
CA ILE A 194 4.01 -5.15 11.54
C ILE A 194 4.09 -5.64 10.09
N ALA A 195 4.01 -4.72 9.13
CA ALA A 195 4.16 -5.03 7.71
C ALA A 195 5.51 -5.72 7.43
N GLN A 196 6.60 -5.22 8.02
CA GLN A 196 7.92 -5.82 7.91
C GLN A 196 7.92 -7.29 8.32
N LYS A 197 7.35 -7.62 9.49
CA LYS A 197 7.27 -9.00 9.97
C LYS A 197 6.46 -9.92 9.06
N VAL A 198 5.34 -9.40 8.51
CA VAL A 198 4.50 -10.16 7.57
C VAL A 198 5.26 -10.42 6.27
N LEU A 199 5.88 -9.39 5.69
CA LEU A 199 6.67 -9.51 4.46
C LEU A 199 7.89 -10.43 4.65
N ALA A 200 8.64 -10.26 5.73
CA ALA A 200 9.79 -11.10 6.03
C ALA A 200 9.37 -12.58 6.14
N LYS A 201 8.24 -12.86 6.81
CA LYS A 201 7.72 -14.23 6.92
C LYS A 201 7.18 -14.78 5.60
N TYR A 202 6.62 -13.93 4.76
CA TYR A 202 6.19 -14.31 3.41
C TYR A 202 7.41 -14.74 2.58
N PHE A 203 8.45 -13.91 2.50
CA PHE A 203 9.65 -14.18 1.68
C PHE A 203 10.58 -15.24 2.27
N GLU A 204 10.50 -15.54 3.58
CA GLU A 204 11.11 -16.74 4.14
C GLU A 204 10.54 -18.03 3.50
N LYS A 205 9.24 -18.03 3.18
CA LYS A 205 8.53 -19.15 2.54
C LYS A 205 8.55 -19.10 1.00
N HIS A 206 8.75 -17.93 0.44
CA HIS A 206 8.77 -17.64 -0.99
C HIS A 206 10.03 -16.84 -1.32
N PRO A 207 11.23 -17.45 -1.32
CA PRO A 207 12.47 -16.74 -1.59
C PRO A 207 12.46 -16.08 -2.96
N VAL A 208 12.88 -14.82 -3.03
CA VAL A 208 13.00 -14.09 -4.29
C VAL A 208 14.32 -14.48 -4.94
N GLU A 209 14.26 -15.21 -6.07
CA GLU A 209 15.44 -15.55 -6.85
C GLU A 209 16.01 -14.29 -7.51
N GLY A 210 17.33 -14.05 -7.30
CA GLY A 210 18.05 -12.99 -8.00
C GLY A 210 17.82 -11.58 -7.50
N SER A 211 17.31 -11.36 -6.30
CA SER A 211 17.26 -10.02 -5.71
C SER A 211 18.67 -9.42 -5.58
N PRO A 212 18.96 -8.26 -6.23
CA PRO A 212 20.24 -7.60 -6.03
C PRO A 212 20.36 -7.20 -4.55
N VAL A 213 21.47 -7.51 -3.93
CA VAL A 213 21.83 -6.98 -2.62
C VAL A 213 21.99 -5.47 -2.78
N LEU A 214 20.98 -4.72 -2.41
CA LEU A 214 21.02 -3.26 -2.45
C LEU A 214 21.96 -2.76 -1.35
N THR A 215 23.21 -2.53 -1.71
CA THR A 215 24.14 -1.74 -0.90
C THR A 215 23.72 -0.28 -1.00
N VAL A 216 23.09 0.23 0.04
CA VAL A 216 22.77 1.66 0.14
C VAL A 216 24.08 2.43 0.26
N SER A 217 24.52 3.03 -0.85
CA SER A 217 25.62 4.00 -0.84
C SER A 217 25.19 5.21 0.00
N ARG A 218 26.03 5.64 0.93
CA ARG A 218 25.81 6.83 1.79
C ARG A 218 25.78 8.18 1.04
N ARG A 219 25.71 8.15 -0.29
CA ARG A 219 25.54 9.34 -1.14
C ARG A 219 24.36 9.10 -2.06
N GLY A 220 23.21 9.60 -1.65
CA GLY A 220 21.95 9.83 -2.35
C GLY A 220 21.82 9.43 -3.84
N GLY A 221 21.83 8.13 -4.14
CA GLY A 221 21.56 7.60 -5.46
C GLY A 221 21.41 6.08 -5.37
N ILE A 222 20.35 5.56 -5.96
CA ILE A 222 20.16 4.12 -6.12
C ILE A 222 21.04 3.70 -7.30
N ASP A 223 22.11 2.96 -7.04
CA ASP A 223 22.94 2.34 -8.09
C ASP A 223 22.31 0.97 -8.42
N THR A 224 21.59 0.91 -9.52
CA THR A 224 21.15 -0.35 -10.11
C THR A 224 22.32 -0.92 -10.90
N GLY A 225 23.17 -1.69 -10.23
CA GLY A 225 24.32 -2.34 -10.86
C GLY A 225 23.92 -3.26 -12.01
N HIS A 226 23.89 -2.74 -13.22
CA HIS A 226 23.98 -3.53 -14.44
C HIS A 226 25.45 -3.86 -14.66
N GLY A 227 25.73 -5.14 -14.80
CA GLY A 227 27.07 -5.70 -14.88
C GLY A 227 27.99 -4.99 -15.89
N ALA A 228 29.13 -4.55 -15.39
CA ALA A 228 30.25 -4.18 -16.23
C ALA A 228 30.87 -5.47 -16.79
N GLU A 229 30.65 -5.74 -18.07
CA GLU A 229 31.49 -6.66 -18.82
C GLU A 229 32.95 -6.12 -18.80
N THR A 230 33.82 -6.85 -18.17
CA THR A 230 35.27 -6.63 -18.21
C THR A 230 35.75 -6.97 -19.60
N MET A 231 36.02 -5.94 -20.40
CA MET A 231 36.89 -6.08 -21.58
C MET A 231 38.33 -6.35 -21.12
N ALA A 232 38.88 -7.48 -21.52
CA ALA A 232 40.26 -7.81 -21.37
C ALA A 232 41.14 -6.89 -22.26
N PRO A 233 42.38 -6.49 -21.83
CA PRO A 233 43.27 -5.70 -22.67
C PRO A 233 43.90 -6.59 -23.73
N GLY A 234 43.65 -6.23 -25.01
CA GLY A 234 44.31 -6.84 -26.15
C GLY A 234 45.79 -6.45 -26.22
N GLU A 235 46.58 -7.46 -26.37
CA GLU A 235 48.04 -7.39 -26.63
C GLU A 235 48.37 -6.56 -27.88
N ALA A 236 49.36 -5.71 -27.72
CA ALA A 236 50.08 -5.08 -28.82
C ALA A 236 51.28 -5.96 -29.21
N ALA A 237 51.42 -6.25 -30.48
CA ALA A 237 52.67 -6.65 -31.10
C ALA A 237 52.52 -6.72 -32.63
N PRO A 238 53.64 -6.66 -33.38
CA PRO A 238 54.85 -5.88 -33.28
C PRO A 238 54.93 -4.76 -34.34
#